data_17f781c49ea74ca16a0f0c1757d75397
#
_entry.id   17f781c49ea74ca16a0f0c1757d75397
#
_cell.length_a   1.000
_cell.length_b   1.000
_cell.length_c   1.000
_cell.angle_alpha   90.00
_cell.angle_beta   90.00
_cell.angle_gamma   90.00
#
_symmetry.space_group_name_H-M   'P 1'
#
loop_
_entity.id
_entity.type
_entity.pdbx_description
1 polymer ?
#
loop_
_entity_poly.entity_id
_entity_poly.type
_entity_poly.pdbx_seq_one_letter_code
_entity_poly.pdbx_strand_id
1 'polypeptide(L)'
;MKRLAILLSALILAGCAAVGDGGDGHVSRQTATGTDAVRGAEAVFSWRAEGQMIFRCAYDDKGFFWEFVRPEGRLLDNKGRRQAVLQQSFGITARDGSSLSARIIEQGAESSPRNLRTVTFATRTSGPGMLSGIRLVVRRDAVGGMPLASCTASQRGHLLRVPFRARYVFYR
;
A
#
# COMPACT_ATOMS: atom_id res chain seq x y z
N MET A 1 -88.91 -23.11 -14.19
CA MET A 1 -89.24 -22.82 -12.77
C MET A 1 -87.94 -22.46 -12.03
N LYS A 2 -87.92 -21.21 -11.68
CA LYS A 2 -87.35 -20.67 -10.42
C LYS A 2 -85.90 -21.05 -10.00
N ARG A 3 -85.08 -19.99 -10.08
CA ARG A 3 -84.34 -19.36 -8.98
C ARG A 3 -83.02 -19.99 -8.66
N LEU A 4 -81.91 -19.38 -8.33
CA LEU A 4 -81.66 -18.15 -7.61
C LEU A 4 -80.20 -17.77 -7.77
N ALA A 5 -79.93 -16.53 -8.05
CA ALA A 5 -78.58 -15.95 -8.02
C ALA A 5 -78.09 -15.85 -6.59
N ILE A 6 -76.85 -16.22 -6.33
CA ILE A 6 -76.11 -15.80 -5.15
C ILE A 6 -74.77 -15.27 -5.62
N LEU A 7 -74.62 -13.96 -5.53
CA LEU A 7 -73.41 -13.23 -5.63
C LEU A 7 -72.59 -13.49 -4.33
N LEU A 8 -71.42 -14.08 -4.45
CA LEU A 8 -70.43 -14.08 -3.39
C LEU A 8 -69.26 -13.25 -3.80
N SER A 9 -69.23 -12.03 -3.23
CA SER A 9 -68.07 -11.14 -3.32
C SER A 9 -66.89 -11.75 -2.58
N ALA A 10 -65.87 -12.13 -3.28
CA ALA A 10 -64.58 -12.52 -2.69
C ALA A 10 -63.73 -11.27 -2.52
N LEU A 11 -63.53 -10.84 -1.30
CA LEU A 11 -62.54 -9.85 -0.89
C LEU A 11 -61.13 -10.43 -1.17
N ILE A 12 -60.45 -9.86 -2.12
CA ILE A 12 -59.02 -10.15 -2.34
C ILE A 12 -58.24 -9.29 -1.35
N LEU A 13 -57.81 -9.90 -0.25
CA LEU A 13 -56.77 -9.34 0.61
C LEU A 13 -55.43 -9.46 -0.13
N ALA A 14 -54.98 -8.32 -0.64
CA ALA A 14 -53.61 -8.18 -1.12
C ALA A 14 -52.67 -8.21 0.07
N GLY A 15 -52.17 -9.40 0.42
CA GLY A 15 -51.07 -9.57 1.32
C GLY A 15 -49.78 -9.16 0.63
N CYS A 16 -49.23 -8.00 0.97
CA CYS A 16 -47.85 -7.67 0.69
C CYS A 16 -46.96 -8.64 1.46
N ALA A 17 -46.54 -9.74 0.83
CA ALA A 17 -45.40 -10.52 1.27
C ALA A 17 -44.18 -9.63 1.05
N ALA A 18 -43.69 -9.00 2.12
CA ALA A 18 -42.34 -8.49 2.13
C ALA A 18 -41.41 -9.68 1.94
N VAL A 19 -40.94 -9.85 0.72
CA VAL A 19 -39.78 -10.71 0.43
C VAL A 19 -38.63 -10.06 1.16
N GLY A 20 -38.28 -10.61 2.31
CA GLY A 20 -37.01 -10.33 2.95
C GLY A 20 -35.93 -10.73 1.98
N ASP A 21 -35.39 -9.73 1.32
CA ASP A 21 -34.13 -9.85 0.58
C ASP A 21 -33.08 -10.24 1.61
N GLY A 22 -32.83 -11.54 1.70
CA GLY A 22 -31.68 -12.09 2.38
C GLY A 22 -30.46 -11.55 1.67
N GLY A 23 -30.09 -10.33 2.02
CA GLY A 23 -28.82 -9.76 1.61
C GLY A 23 -27.73 -10.72 2.08
N ASP A 24 -27.33 -11.63 1.19
CA ASP A 24 -26.03 -12.24 1.25
C ASP A 24 -25.04 -11.08 1.43
N GLY A 25 -24.64 -10.87 2.67
CA GLY A 25 -23.57 -9.98 3.00
C GLY A 25 -22.32 -10.51 2.31
N HIS A 26 -22.20 -10.23 1.00
CA HIS A 26 -20.93 -10.11 0.38
C HIS A 26 -20.20 -9.01 1.16
N VAL A 27 -19.56 -9.46 2.25
CA VAL A 27 -18.43 -8.75 2.79
C VAL A 27 -17.45 -8.73 1.62
N SER A 28 -17.58 -7.70 0.77
CA SER A 28 -16.49 -7.35 -0.11
C SER A 28 -15.27 -7.28 0.79
N ARG A 29 -14.44 -8.32 0.74
CA ARG A 29 -13.06 -8.20 1.18
C ARG A 29 -12.51 -7.06 0.34
N GLN A 30 -12.71 -5.84 0.82
CA GLN A 30 -11.93 -4.71 0.39
C GLN A 30 -10.52 -5.15 0.65
N THR A 31 -9.83 -5.53 -0.41
CA THR A 31 -8.40 -5.77 -0.39
C THR A 31 -7.84 -4.51 0.21
N ALA A 32 -7.36 -4.58 1.44
CA ALA A 32 -6.83 -3.42 2.14
C ALA A 32 -5.82 -2.79 1.20
N THR A 33 -6.13 -1.57 0.74
CA THR A 33 -5.31 -0.89 -0.29
C THR A 33 -3.97 -0.44 0.28
N GLY A 34 -3.62 -0.87 1.50
CA GLY A 34 -2.41 -0.48 2.21
C GLY A 34 -2.43 1.00 2.60
N THR A 35 -3.61 1.56 2.82
CA THR A 35 -3.80 2.97 3.14
C THR A 35 -4.84 3.22 4.23
N ASP A 36 -5.32 2.17 4.90
CA ASP A 36 -6.30 2.32 5.97
C ASP A 36 -5.75 3.10 7.16
N ALA A 37 -4.46 2.94 7.44
CA ALA A 37 -3.77 3.65 8.51
C ALA A 37 -3.74 5.18 8.32
N VAL A 38 -3.95 5.69 7.09
CA VAL A 38 -3.99 7.13 6.80
C VAL A 38 -5.42 7.69 6.76
N ARG A 39 -6.43 6.89 7.11
CA ARG A 39 -7.81 7.35 7.14
C ARG A 39 -7.96 8.49 8.15
N GLY A 40 -8.36 9.66 7.67
CA GLY A 40 -8.48 10.87 8.48
C GLY A 40 -7.17 11.64 8.71
N ALA A 41 -6.03 11.16 8.21
CA ALA A 41 -4.78 11.90 8.24
C ALA A 41 -4.71 12.89 7.07
N GLU A 42 -4.10 14.06 7.32
CA GLU A 42 -3.92 15.10 6.31
C GLU A 42 -2.67 14.83 5.44
N ALA A 43 -2.86 14.72 4.13
CA ALA A 43 -1.75 14.64 3.20
C ALA A 43 -1.12 16.02 3.01
N VAL A 44 0.14 16.19 3.41
CA VAL A 44 0.83 17.48 3.39
C VAL A 44 1.51 17.74 2.06
N PHE A 45 2.25 16.77 1.55
CA PHE A 45 2.93 16.83 0.25
C PHE A 45 3.25 15.42 -0.27
N SER A 46 3.69 15.34 -1.50
CA SER A 46 4.19 14.09 -2.09
C SER A 46 5.45 14.32 -2.92
N TRP A 47 6.34 13.33 -2.92
CA TRP A 47 7.55 13.32 -3.74
C TRP A 47 7.61 12.05 -4.58
N ARG A 48 8.23 12.15 -5.75
CA ARG A 48 8.57 10.99 -6.58
C ARG A 48 9.90 10.43 -6.10
N ALA A 49 9.94 9.13 -5.82
CA ALA A 49 11.16 8.40 -5.51
C ALA A 49 11.74 7.78 -6.78
N GLU A 50 13.05 7.83 -6.91
CA GLU A 50 13.85 7.13 -7.91
C GLU A 50 15.07 6.54 -7.22
N GLY A 51 15.35 5.26 -7.46
CA GLY A 51 16.48 4.61 -6.81
C GLY A 51 16.59 3.13 -7.11
N GLN A 52 17.22 2.43 -6.19
CA GLN A 52 17.47 0.99 -6.26
C GLN A 52 17.14 0.35 -4.92
N MET A 53 16.55 -0.85 -4.96
CA MET A 53 16.49 -1.76 -3.83
C MET A 53 17.71 -2.66 -3.90
N ILE A 54 18.46 -2.73 -2.80
CA ILE A 54 19.69 -3.53 -2.70
C ILE A 54 19.33 -4.82 -1.99
N PHE A 55 19.69 -5.92 -2.61
CA PHE A 55 19.55 -7.27 -2.07
C PHE A 55 20.91 -7.95 -2.02
N ARG A 56 21.04 -8.94 -1.14
CA ARG A 56 22.18 -9.84 -1.05
C ARG A 56 21.71 -11.27 -1.24
N CYS A 57 22.41 -12.07 -2.03
CA CYS A 57 22.12 -13.48 -2.15
C CYS A 57 22.45 -14.21 -0.84
N ALA A 58 21.42 -14.71 -0.18
CA ALA A 58 21.48 -15.47 1.06
C ALA A 58 21.00 -16.91 0.84
N TYR A 59 21.17 -17.76 1.84
CA TYR A 59 20.75 -19.16 1.83
C TYR A 59 20.12 -19.52 3.17
N ASP A 60 19.00 -20.23 3.12
CA ASP A 60 18.34 -20.82 4.28
C ASP A 60 17.89 -22.27 3.97
N ASP A 61 17.06 -22.86 4.82
CA ASP A 61 16.50 -24.21 4.69
C ASP A 61 15.62 -24.41 3.44
N LYS A 62 15.14 -23.31 2.82
CA LYS A 62 14.33 -23.30 1.58
C LYS A 62 15.16 -23.07 0.33
N GLY A 63 16.45 -22.77 0.46
CA GLY A 63 17.36 -22.55 -0.65
C GLY A 63 17.92 -21.14 -0.76
N PHE A 64 18.39 -20.80 -1.95
CA PHE A 64 18.97 -19.49 -2.21
C PHE A 64 17.89 -18.45 -2.52
N PHE A 65 18.00 -17.27 -1.91
CA PHE A 65 17.07 -16.17 -2.10
C PHE A 65 17.78 -14.80 -2.01
N TRP A 66 17.08 -13.75 -2.52
CA TRP A 66 17.55 -12.38 -2.40
C TRP A 66 17.02 -11.76 -1.11
N GLU A 67 17.89 -11.65 -0.11
CA GLU A 67 17.64 -10.96 1.15
C GLU A 67 17.68 -9.45 0.94
N PHE A 68 16.64 -8.73 1.34
CA PHE A 68 16.63 -7.26 1.27
C PHE A 68 17.64 -6.67 2.26
N VAL A 69 18.47 -5.73 1.78
CA VAL A 69 19.49 -5.05 2.60
C VAL A 69 19.06 -3.62 2.92
N ARG A 70 18.80 -2.80 1.89
CA ARG A 70 18.41 -1.40 2.03
C ARG A 70 17.89 -0.81 0.73
N PRO A 71 17.11 0.29 0.81
CA PRO A 71 16.90 1.16 -0.35
C PRO A 71 18.08 2.11 -0.51
N GLU A 72 18.34 2.53 -1.73
CA GLU A 72 19.15 3.68 -2.07
C GLU A 72 18.36 4.52 -3.06
N GLY A 73 18.22 5.84 -2.83
CA GLY A 73 17.45 6.65 -3.77
C GLY A 73 17.31 8.10 -3.34
N ARG A 74 16.69 8.84 -4.23
CA ARG A 74 16.38 10.25 -4.05
C ARG A 74 14.88 10.51 -4.16
N LEU A 75 14.42 11.50 -3.43
CA LEU A 75 13.05 11.98 -3.45
C LEU A 75 13.03 13.35 -4.15
N LEU A 76 12.19 13.47 -5.17
CA LEU A 76 12.12 14.61 -6.06
C LEU A 76 10.76 15.28 -5.94
N ASP A 77 10.73 16.61 -5.98
CA ASP A 77 9.48 17.36 -6.10
C ASP A 77 8.90 17.29 -7.53
N ASN A 78 7.78 17.95 -7.74
CA ASN A 78 7.11 17.99 -9.05
C ASN A 78 7.92 18.71 -10.14
N LYS A 79 8.94 19.49 -9.74
CA LYS A 79 9.89 20.17 -10.66
C LYS A 79 11.16 19.35 -10.90
N GLY A 80 11.22 18.11 -10.38
CA GLY A 80 12.38 17.23 -10.51
C GLY A 80 13.56 17.59 -9.59
N ARG A 81 13.41 18.52 -8.66
CA ARG A 81 14.47 18.92 -7.74
C ARG A 81 14.55 17.96 -6.58
N ARG A 82 15.76 17.52 -6.23
CA ARG A 82 15.99 16.65 -5.09
C ARG A 82 15.62 17.35 -3.78
N GLN A 83 14.69 16.79 -3.04
CA GLN A 83 14.24 17.27 -1.75
C GLN A 83 14.81 16.45 -0.60
N ALA A 84 15.04 15.14 -0.82
CA ALA A 84 15.53 14.25 0.21
C ALA A 84 16.28 13.05 -0.39
N VAL A 85 16.88 12.25 0.47
CA VAL A 85 17.48 10.95 0.14
C VAL A 85 16.86 9.85 1.01
N LEU A 86 16.71 8.67 0.41
CA LEU A 86 16.37 7.44 1.13
C LEU A 86 17.63 6.89 1.79
N GLN A 87 17.47 6.46 3.03
CA GLN A 87 18.55 5.88 3.81
C GLN A 87 18.21 4.44 4.23
N GLN A 88 19.16 3.80 4.88
CA GLN A 88 18.98 2.49 5.47
C GLN A 88 17.70 2.44 6.34
N SER A 89 17.07 1.27 6.42
CA SER A 89 15.85 1.05 7.20
C SER A 89 14.69 2.00 6.84
N PHE A 90 14.61 2.39 5.55
CA PHE A 90 13.60 3.31 5.02
C PHE A 90 13.61 4.72 5.65
N GLY A 91 14.69 5.11 6.29
CA GLY A 91 14.87 6.48 6.76
C GLY A 91 14.90 7.47 5.60
N ILE A 92 14.53 8.72 5.88
CA ILE A 92 14.55 9.82 4.92
C ILE A 92 15.25 11.01 5.55
N THR A 93 16.22 11.60 4.84
CA THR A 93 16.86 12.85 5.24
C THR A 93 16.60 13.89 4.17
N ALA A 94 15.95 14.98 4.56
CA ALA A 94 15.66 16.11 3.67
C ALA A 94 16.87 17.03 3.52
N ARG A 95 16.85 17.85 2.47
CA ARG A 95 17.93 18.79 2.14
C ARG A 95 18.13 19.89 3.19
N ASP A 96 17.11 20.16 4.01
CA ASP A 96 17.15 21.13 5.11
C ASP A 96 17.69 20.52 6.42
N GLY A 97 18.15 19.26 6.40
CA GLY A 97 18.69 18.56 7.56
C GLY A 97 17.64 17.85 8.41
N SER A 98 16.36 18.13 8.25
CA SER A 98 15.32 17.37 8.95
C SER A 98 15.32 15.91 8.46
N SER A 99 15.01 14.98 9.37
CA SER A 99 15.02 13.57 9.06
C SER A 99 13.85 12.82 9.70
N LEU A 100 13.59 11.63 9.20
CA LEU A 100 12.68 10.69 9.83
C LEU A 100 13.22 9.26 9.76
N SER A 101 12.93 8.49 10.77
CA SER A 101 13.00 7.03 10.75
C SER A 101 11.61 6.46 10.47
N ALA A 102 11.55 5.30 9.81
CA ALA A 102 10.30 4.74 9.35
C ALA A 102 10.19 3.26 9.71
N ARG A 103 8.99 2.84 10.14
CA ARG A 103 8.64 1.45 10.42
C ARG A 103 7.38 1.07 9.64
N ILE A 104 7.41 -0.04 8.95
CA ILE A 104 6.24 -0.57 8.24
C ILE A 104 5.15 -0.93 9.26
N ILE A 105 3.93 -0.43 9.05
CA ILE A 105 2.74 -0.75 9.84
C ILE A 105 1.65 -1.40 9.01
N GLU A 106 1.66 -1.20 7.69
CA GLU A 106 0.67 -1.77 6.80
C GLU A 106 1.27 -2.05 5.42
N GLN A 107 0.87 -3.15 4.80
CA GLN A 107 1.26 -3.50 3.44
C GLN A 107 0.02 -3.84 2.63
N GLY A 108 -0.15 -3.18 1.50
CA GLY A 108 -1.19 -3.48 0.53
C GLY A 108 -0.80 -4.62 -0.41
N ALA A 109 -1.72 -4.94 -1.30
CA ALA A 109 -1.48 -5.88 -2.37
C ALA A 109 -0.36 -5.39 -3.29
N GLU A 110 0.33 -6.32 -3.92
CA GLU A 110 1.24 -6.02 -5.01
C GLU A 110 0.47 -5.85 -6.33
N SER A 111 0.84 -4.86 -7.12
CA SER A 111 0.29 -4.66 -8.46
C SER A 111 0.91 -5.60 -9.49
N SER A 112 2.08 -6.14 -9.20
CA SER A 112 2.84 -7.10 -10.01
C SER A 112 3.97 -7.68 -9.16
N PRO A 113 4.40 -8.94 -9.37
CA PRO A 113 5.55 -9.52 -8.69
C PRO A 113 6.87 -8.75 -8.85
N ARG A 114 6.96 -7.89 -9.87
CA ARG A 114 8.13 -7.03 -10.14
C ARG A 114 8.13 -5.75 -9.33
N ASN A 115 6.96 -5.36 -8.81
CA ASN A 115 6.77 -4.06 -8.19
C ASN A 115 6.80 -4.16 -6.67
N LEU A 116 7.35 -3.12 -6.06
CA LEU A 116 7.21 -2.97 -4.61
C LEU A 116 5.74 -2.78 -4.26
N ARG A 117 5.31 -3.41 -3.17
CA ARG A 117 3.95 -3.25 -2.64
C ARG A 117 3.71 -1.80 -2.19
N THR A 118 2.44 -1.40 -2.16
CA THR A 118 2.04 -0.23 -1.38
C THR A 118 2.32 -0.50 0.08
N VAL A 119 2.95 0.46 0.77
CA VAL A 119 3.36 0.32 2.17
C VAL A 119 3.08 1.61 2.91
N THR A 120 2.47 1.50 4.09
CA THR A 120 2.34 2.59 5.04
C THR A 120 3.40 2.44 6.13
N PHE A 121 4.12 3.51 6.36
CA PHE A 121 5.14 3.63 7.40
C PHE A 121 4.65 4.56 8.50
N ALA A 122 4.75 4.13 9.76
CA ALA A 122 4.77 5.05 10.90
C ALA A 122 6.17 5.66 11.00
N THR A 123 6.24 6.94 11.31
CA THR A 123 7.49 7.69 11.31
C THR A 123 7.75 8.36 12.66
N ARG A 124 9.03 8.57 12.93
CA ARG A 124 9.52 9.46 14.00
C ARG A 124 10.44 10.48 13.35
N THR A 125 10.11 11.75 13.52
CA THR A 125 10.86 12.87 12.93
C THR A 125 11.90 13.41 13.89
N SER A 126 12.99 13.93 13.34
CA SER A 126 14.08 14.58 14.07
C SER A 126 14.50 15.86 13.35
N GLY A 127 14.73 16.90 14.14
CA GLY A 127 15.09 18.22 13.65
C GLY A 127 13.91 19.03 13.11
N PRO A 128 14.01 20.35 13.16
CA PRO A 128 13.05 21.26 12.51
C PRO A 128 13.21 21.19 10.98
N GLY A 129 12.12 21.44 10.25
CA GLY A 129 12.14 21.52 8.80
C GLY A 129 11.00 20.79 8.12
N MET A 130 11.20 20.46 6.83
CA MET A 130 10.15 19.95 5.95
C MET A 130 9.50 18.65 6.45
N LEU A 131 10.28 17.80 7.13
CA LEU A 131 9.79 16.53 7.66
C LEU A 131 9.23 16.63 9.07
N SER A 132 9.31 17.80 9.72
CA SER A 132 8.81 18.00 11.09
C SER A 132 7.30 17.72 11.17
N GLY A 133 6.89 16.95 12.16
CA GLY A 133 5.49 16.61 12.43
C GLY A 133 4.89 15.57 11.45
N ILE A 134 5.65 15.01 10.52
CA ILE A 134 5.18 13.89 9.68
C ILE A 134 5.05 12.65 10.55
N ARG A 135 3.87 12.05 10.57
CA ARG A 135 3.54 10.84 11.36
C ARG A 135 3.48 9.59 10.51
N LEU A 136 3.03 9.73 9.27
CA LEU A 136 2.87 8.61 8.35
C LEU A 136 3.46 8.96 6.99
N VAL A 137 4.02 7.95 6.33
CA VAL A 137 4.44 8.03 4.94
C VAL A 137 3.88 6.83 4.20
N VAL A 138 3.26 7.05 3.05
CA VAL A 138 2.79 5.98 2.17
C VAL A 138 3.66 5.93 0.92
N ARG A 139 4.29 4.77 0.67
CA ARG A 139 4.88 4.45 -0.63
C ARG A 139 3.83 3.74 -1.47
N ARG A 140 3.51 4.30 -2.63
CA ARG A 140 2.54 3.74 -3.59
C ARG A 140 2.98 3.94 -5.03
N ASP A 141 2.21 3.40 -5.97
CA ASP A 141 2.43 3.53 -7.42
C ASP A 141 3.85 3.09 -7.81
N ALA A 142 4.34 2.04 -7.18
CA ALA A 142 5.69 1.56 -7.40
C ALA A 142 5.81 0.79 -8.72
N VAL A 143 6.88 1.04 -9.44
CA VAL A 143 7.30 0.30 -10.64
C VAL A 143 8.71 -0.21 -10.41
N GLY A 144 8.88 -1.54 -10.50
CA GLY A 144 10.14 -2.22 -10.25
C GLY A 144 10.44 -2.40 -8.75
N GLY A 145 11.68 -2.69 -8.43
CA GLY A 145 12.21 -2.83 -7.09
C GLY A 145 12.23 -4.24 -6.53
N MET A 146 11.63 -5.23 -7.20
CA MET A 146 11.64 -6.63 -6.75
C MET A 146 12.46 -7.51 -7.69
N PRO A 147 13.29 -8.43 -7.15
CA PRO A 147 13.97 -9.46 -7.95
C PRO A 147 12.96 -10.37 -8.64
N LEU A 148 13.26 -10.79 -9.88
CA LEU A 148 12.35 -11.62 -10.68
C LEU A 148 12.53 -13.12 -10.46
N ALA A 149 13.71 -13.54 -10.00
CA ALA A 149 14.05 -14.93 -9.73
C ALA A 149 14.93 -15.01 -8.48
N SER A 150 14.98 -16.17 -7.86
CA SER A 150 15.92 -16.47 -6.78
C SER A 150 17.35 -16.39 -7.28
N CYS A 151 18.29 -16.15 -6.38
CA CYS A 151 19.71 -16.27 -6.70
C CYS A 151 20.16 -17.74 -6.70
N THR A 152 21.39 -17.96 -7.12
CA THR A 152 22.01 -19.29 -7.22
C THR A 152 23.20 -19.41 -6.26
N ALA A 153 23.69 -20.64 -6.06
CA ALA A 153 24.85 -20.92 -5.21
C ALA A 153 26.09 -20.10 -5.63
N SER A 154 26.32 -19.93 -6.93
CA SER A 154 27.45 -19.13 -7.45
C SER A 154 27.31 -17.63 -7.15
N GLN A 155 26.12 -17.15 -6.83
CA GLN A 155 25.86 -15.76 -6.50
C GLN A 155 25.85 -15.48 -4.98
N ARG A 156 26.10 -16.50 -4.14
CA ARG A 156 26.07 -16.34 -2.69
C ARG A 156 26.94 -15.15 -2.23
N GLY A 157 26.34 -14.26 -1.45
CA GLY A 157 26.98 -13.04 -0.96
C GLY A 157 27.01 -11.87 -1.96
N HIS A 158 26.73 -12.09 -3.24
CA HIS A 158 26.69 -11.02 -4.25
C HIS A 158 25.52 -10.07 -3.99
N LEU A 159 25.69 -8.81 -4.37
CA LEU A 159 24.66 -7.79 -4.29
C LEU A 159 23.92 -7.68 -5.63
N LEU A 160 22.60 -7.63 -5.55
CA LEU A 160 21.70 -7.28 -6.67
C LEU A 160 21.12 -5.89 -6.43
N ARG A 161 21.12 -5.04 -7.45
CA ARG A 161 20.53 -3.70 -7.46
C ARG A 161 19.36 -3.67 -8.39
N VAL A 162 18.14 -3.54 -7.84
CA VAL A 162 16.90 -3.52 -8.63
C VAL A 162 16.35 -2.10 -8.68
N PRO A 163 16.33 -1.46 -9.87
CA PRO A 163 15.80 -0.12 -10.03
C PRO A 163 14.32 -0.05 -9.65
N PHE A 164 13.90 1.07 -9.04
CA PHE A 164 12.51 1.35 -8.78
C PHE A 164 12.18 2.83 -8.95
N ARG A 165 10.90 3.09 -9.18
CA ARG A 165 10.26 4.40 -9.03
C ARG A 165 9.00 4.22 -8.20
N ALA A 166 8.64 5.23 -7.40
CA ALA A 166 7.42 5.20 -6.58
C ALA A 166 6.98 6.63 -6.23
N ARG A 167 5.79 6.77 -5.69
CA ARG A 167 5.32 7.99 -5.05
C ARG A 167 5.36 7.82 -3.54
N TYR A 168 5.91 8.79 -2.84
CA TYR A 168 5.89 8.89 -1.38
C TYR A 168 4.96 10.05 -1.00
N VAL A 169 3.93 9.75 -0.23
CA VAL A 169 2.95 10.74 0.27
C VAL A 169 3.15 10.86 1.78
N PHE A 170 3.27 12.09 2.25
CA PHE A 170 3.59 12.43 3.63
C PHE A 170 2.36 12.99 4.34
N TYR A 171 2.06 12.50 5.55
CA TYR A 171 0.85 12.82 6.32
C TYR A 171 1.20 13.29 7.74
N ARG A 172 0.35 14.18 8.26
CA ARG A 172 0.33 14.61 9.67
C ARG A 172 -0.82 14.04 10.45
#